data_9dd361dd69b3101eb65e2783616ffc51
#
_entry.id   9dd361dd69b3101eb65e2783616ffc51
#
_cell.length_a   1.000
_cell.length_b   1.000
_cell.length_c   1.000
_cell.angle_alpha   90.00
_cell.angle_beta   90.00
_cell.angle_gamma   90.00
#
_symmetry.space_group_name_H-M   'P 1'
#
loop_
_entity.id
_entity.type
_entity.pdbx_description
1 polymer ?
#
loop_
_entity_poly.entity_id
_entity_poly.type
_entity_poly.pdbx_seq_one_letter_code
_entity_poly.pdbx_strand_id
1 'polypeptide(L)'
;MAKTYNLKAEGTFTITDNNGLVIQNLIDSHTFSTITSDTIQSGVISLASGSSEQLNIKPIGNRTLLFCKNNNASTGIIRLSFDDGATNIISLSPQEWCFVPIDKPSPNMDVFATAASADGSLTYLLIEQ
;
A
#
# COMPACT_ATOMS: atom_id res chain seq x y z
N MET A 1 -17.77 12.10 18.34
CA MET A 1 -18.12 10.71 18.00
C MET A 1 -17.38 10.32 16.74
N ALA A 2 -16.67 9.22 16.75
CA ALA A 2 -16.00 8.71 15.55
C ALA A 2 -17.03 8.36 14.46
N LYS A 3 -16.75 8.72 13.22
CA LYS A 3 -17.59 8.35 12.08
C LYS A 3 -17.23 6.95 11.60
N THR A 4 -18.24 6.20 11.24
CA THR A 4 -18.09 4.86 10.66
C THR A 4 -18.15 4.96 9.13
N TYR A 5 -17.28 4.24 8.46
CA TYR A 5 -17.17 4.24 7.00
C TYR A 5 -17.20 2.81 6.46
N ASN A 6 -17.58 2.68 5.21
CA ASN A 6 -17.37 1.48 4.42
C ASN A 6 -16.30 1.77 3.36
N LEU A 7 -15.33 0.87 3.24
CA LEU A 7 -14.36 0.88 2.15
C LEU A 7 -14.79 -0.14 1.11
N LYS A 8 -14.88 0.29 -0.14
CA LYS A 8 -15.06 -0.61 -1.28
C LYS A 8 -13.76 -0.65 -2.08
N ALA A 9 -13.23 -1.85 -2.27
CA ALA A 9 -12.12 -2.10 -3.17
C ALA A 9 -12.63 -2.79 -4.43
N GLU A 10 -12.33 -2.22 -5.60
CA GLU A 10 -12.68 -2.77 -6.91
C GLU A 10 -11.44 -2.85 -7.77
N GLY A 11 -11.29 -3.93 -8.52
CA GLY A 11 -10.18 -4.10 -9.44
C GLY A 11 -10.56 -4.90 -10.67
N THR A 12 -9.97 -4.52 -11.81
CA THR A 12 -10.01 -5.30 -13.05
C THR A 12 -8.59 -5.64 -13.43
N PHE A 13 -8.32 -6.93 -13.61
CA PHE A 13 -7.03 -7.44 -14.06
C PHE A 13 -7.26 -8.11 -15.42
N THR A 14 -6.60 -7.60 -16.45
CA THR A 14 -6.77 -8.09 -17.82
C THR A 14 -5.43 -8.53 -18.38
N ILE A 15 -5.38 -9.74 -18.92
CA ILE A 15 -4.23 -10.25 -19.67
C ILE A 15 -4.62 -10.25 -21.13
N THR A 16 -3.85 -9.53 -21.95
CA THR A 16 -4.02 -9.48 -23.41
C THR A 16 -2.77 -10.06 -24.09
N ASP A 17 -2.97 -10.67 -25.25
CA ASP A 17 -1.86 -11.02 -26.11
C ASP A 17 -1.29 -9.81 -26.87
N ASN A 18 -0.23 -10.01 -27.66
CA ASN A 18 0.41 -8.94 -28.41
C ASN A 18 -0.48 -8.34 -29.51
N ASN A 19 -1.59 -8.95 -29.84
CA ASN A 19 -2.58 -8.47 -30.82
C ASN A 19 -3.78 -7.78 -30.15
N GLY A 20 -3.76 -7.66 -28.81
CA GLY A 20 -4.84 -7.04 -28.06
C GLY A 20 -6.01 -7.97 -27.75
N LEU A 21 -5.91 -9.27 -28.06
CA LEU A 21 -6.92 -10.23 -27.69
C LEU A 21 -6.88 -10.48 -26.17
N VAL A 22 -8.03 -10.37 -25.52
CA VAL A 22 -8.15 -10.66 -24.09
C VAL A 22 -8.04 -12.16 -23.86
N ILE A 23 -6.99 -12.58 -23.15
CA ILE A 23 -6.77 -13.98 -22.76
C ILE A 23 -7.49 -14.26 -21.46
N GLN A 24 -7.40 -13.33 -20.50
CA GLN A 24 -8.07 -13.47 -19.22
C GLN A 24 -8.51 -12.10 -18.70
N ASN A 25 -9.69 -12.07 -18.11
CA ASN A 25 -10.23 -10.89 -17.45
C ASN A 25 -10.77 -11.30 -16.09
N LEU A 26 -10.19 -10.74 -15.02
CA LEU A 26 -10.65 -10.92 -13.65
C LEU A 26 -11.19 -9.60 -13.13
N ILE A 27 -12.48 -9.58 -12.80
CA ILE A 27 -13.14 -8.43 -12.19
C ILE A 27 -13.66 -8.89 -10.84
N ASP A 28 -13.29 -8.17 -9.79
CA ASP A 28 -13.79 -8.46 -8.45
C ASP A 28 -13.99 -7.17 -7.65
N SER A 29 -14.86 -7.24 -6.66
CA SER A 29 -15.09 -6.16 -5.72
C SER A 29 -15.38 -6.70 -4.33
N HIS A 30 -14.87 -6.01 -3.31
CA HIS A 30 -15.14 -6.35 -1.92
C HIS A 30 -15.42 -5.08 -1.11
N THR A 31 -16.43 -5.16 -0.25
CA THR A 31 -16.76 -4.07 0.67
C THR A 31 -16.37 -4.45 2.08
N PHE A 32 -15.48 -3.66 2.66
CA PHE A 32 -15.08 -3.76 4.07
C PHE A 32 -16.00 -2.83 4.87
N SER A 33 -16.65 -3.37 5.86
CA SER A 33 -17.58 -2.61 6.72
C SER A 33 -16.95 -2.29 8.08
N THR A 34 -17.55 -1.33 8.78
CA THR A 34 -17.20 -1.02 10.17
C THR A 34 -15.77 -0.48 10.34
N ILE A 35 -15.36 0.43 9.45
CA ILE A 35 -14.12 1.17 9.59
C ILE A 35 -14.42 2.48 10.34
N THR A 36 -13.64 2.79 11.37
CA THR A 36 -13.76 4.05 12.10
C THR A 36 -12.71 5.05 11.67
N SER A 37 -13.00 6.34 11.82
CA SER A 37 -12.06 7.39 11.41
C SER A 37 -10.73 7.37 12.16
N ASP A 38 -10.72 6.83 13.38
CA ASP A 38 -9.52 6.77 14.23
C ASP A 38 -8.52 5.71 13.77
N THR A 39 -8.97 4.79 12.91
CA THR A 39 -8.17 3.68 12.42
C THR A 39 -7.65 3.90 11.00
N ILE A 40 -7.88 5.07 10.43
CA ILE A 40 -7.44 5.43 9.08
C ILE A 40 -6.20 6.33 9.17
N GLN A 41 -5.12 5.90 8.53
CA GLN A 41 -3.91 6.69 8.36
C GLN A 41 -3.59 6.77 6.87
N SER A 42 -3.44 7.99 6.36
CA SER A 42 -3.20 8.18 4.92
C SER A 42 -2.38 9.44 4.65
N GLY A 43 -1.73 9.47 3.52
CA GLY A 43 -0.98 10.62 3.08
C GLY A 43 -0.19 10.39 1.81
N VAL A 44 0.60 11.41 1.48
CA VAL A 44 1.64 11.35 0.46
C VAL A 44 2.95 11.74 1.13
N ILE A 45 3.97 10.90 1.00
CA ILE A 45 5.30 11.20 1.54
C ILE A 45 6.32 11.31 0.43
N SER A 46 7.31 12.18 0.64
CA SER A 46 8.50 12.29 -0.20
C SER A 46 9.65 11.52 0.44
N LEU A 47 10.29 10.67 -0.35
CA LEU A 47 11.39 9.83 0.07
C LEU A 47 12.67 10.27 -0.64
N ALA A 48 13.71 10.60 0.09
CA ALA A 48 15.03 10.80 -0.50
C ALA A 48 15.63 9.46 -0.91
N SER A 49 16.39 9.44 -1.97
CA SER A 49 17.10 8.24 -2.46
C SER A 49 17.91 7.56 -1.34
N GLY A 50 17.68 6.29 -1.13
CA GLY A 50 18.31 5.50 -0.08
C GLY A 50 17.73 5.69 1.33
N SER A 51 16.75 6.57 1.50
CA SER A 51 16.11 6.82 2.81
C SER A 51 14.91 5.93 3.03
N SER A 52 14.72 5.56 4.28
CA SER A 52 13.56 4.80 4.77
C SER A 52 12.74 5.66 5.72
N GLU A 53 11.43 5.68 5.50
CA GLU A 53 10.47 6.46 6.29
C GLU A 53 9.35 5.57 6.80
N GLN A 54 8.96 5.76 8.05
CA GLN A 54 7.81 5.07 8.63
C GLN A 54 6.51 5.71 8.14
N LEU A 55 5.57 4.88 7.67
CA LEU A 55 4.28 5.35 7.15
C LEU A 55 3.24 5.58 8.24
N ASN A 56 3.21 4.75 9.25
CA ASN A 56 2.19 4.81 10.29
C ASN A 56 2.68 5.59 11.52
N ILE A 57 1.83 6.48 12.00
CA ILE A 57 2.08 7.24 13.24
C ILE A 57 1.86 6.36 14.47
N LYS A 58 0.89 5.45 14.39
CA LYS A 58 0.54 4.50 15.44
C LYS A 58 0.92 3.10 15.01
N PRO A 59 1.50 2.28 15.89
CA PRO A 59 1.75 0.88 15.59
C PRO A 59 0.47 0.16 15.17
N ILE A 60 0.60 -0.72 14.19
CA ILE A 60 -0.52 -1.53 13.71
C ILE A 60 -0.80 -2.62 14.73
N GLY A 61 -1.95 -2.55 15.37
CA GLY A 61 -2.34 -3.47 16.44
C GLY A 61 -3.34 -4.55 16.03
N ASN A 62 -4.02 -4.39 14.90
CA ASN A 62 -5.05 -5.28 14.39
C ASN A 62 -4.83 -5.60 12.92
N ARG A 63 -5.69 -6.43 12.36
CA ARG A 63 -5.70 -6.65 10.92
C ARG A 63 -5.83 -5.31 10.19
N THR A 64 -4.97 -5.08 9.22
CA THR A 64 -4.85 -3.80 8.52
C THR A 64 -4.90 -4.02 7.02
N LEU A 65 -5.58 -3.10 6.34
CA LEU A 65 -5.56 -3.00 4.89
C LEU A 65 -4.54 -1.94 4.51
N LEU A 66 -3.54 -2.32 3.72
CA LEU A 66 -2.52 -1.44 3.20
C LEU A 66 -2.75 -1.19 1.71
N PHE A 67 -2.91 0.07 1.34
CA PHE A 67 -2.79 0.52 -0.03
C PHE A 67 -1.57 1.42 -0.16
N CYS A 68 -0.75 1.18 -1.18
CA CYS A 68 0.38 2.04 -1.54
C CYS A 68 0.47 2.21 -3.05
N LYS A 69 0.85 3.41 -3.48
CA LYS A 69 1.14 3.70 -4.90
C LYS A 69 2.45 4.48 -5.01
N ASN A 70 3.35 3.99 -5.85
CA ASN A 70 4.53 4.73 -6.28
C ASN A 70 4.12 5.80 -7.29
N ASN A 71 4.24 7.08 -6.93
CA ASN A 71 3.82 8.20 -7.76
C ASN A 71 4.90 8.63 -8.77
N ASN A 72 6.09 8.04 -8.76
CA ASN A 72 7.14 8.38 -9.70
C ASN A 72 6.66 8.13 -11.13
N ALA A 73 7.04 9.01 -12.05
CA ALA A 73 6.56 8.96 -13.44
C ALA A 73 7.23 7.84 -14.25
N SER A 74 8.57 7.67 -14.13
CA SER A 74 9.34 6.77 -14.98
C SER A 74 10.53 6.09 -14.31
N THR A 75 11.02 6.60 -13.21
CA THR A 75 12.21 6.07 -12.52
C THR A 75 12.00 6.00 -11.02
N GLY A 76 12.76 5.16 -10.36
CA GLY A 76 12.74 5.02 -8.90
C GLY A 76 11.78 3.95 -8.41
N ILE A 77 12.35 2.93 -7.80
CA ILE A 77 11.62 1.85 -7.13
C ILE A 77 11.41 2.23 -5.69
N ILE A 78 10.19 2.03 -5.19
CA ILE A 78 9.88 2.15 -3.76
C ILE A 78 9.65 0.76 -3.20
N ARG A 79 10.32 0.46 -2.11
CA ARG A 79 10.23 -0.82 -1.41
C ARG A 79 9.53 -0.63 -0.08
N LEU A 80 8.68 -1.59 0.27
CA LEU A 80 7.99 -1.62 1.54
C LEU A 80 8.55 -2.74 2.41
N SER A 81 8.71 -2.46 3.68
CA SER A 81 9.12 -3.42 4.70
C SER A 81 8.24 -3.30 5.94
N PHE A 82 8.27 -4.33 6.76
CA PHE A 82 7.53 -4.39 8.03
C PHE A 82 8.46 -4.61 9.22
N ASP A 83 9.76 -4.46 9.03
CA ASP A 83 10.81 -4.71 10.01
C ASP A 83 11.89 -3.61 9.99
N ASP A 84 11.48 -2.35 10.01
CA ASP A 84 12.37 -1.18 10.02
C ASP A 84 13.29 -1.10 8.80
N GLY A 85 12.81 -1.58 7.66
CA GLY A 85 13.59 -1.54 6.41
C GLY A 85 14.62 -2.65 6.27
N ALA A 86 14.72 -3.57 7.23
CA ALA A 86 15.68 -4.67 7.18
C ALA A 86 15.37 -5.67 6.07
N THR A 87 14.08 -5.97 5.86
CA THR A 87 13.65 -6.89 4.81
C THR A 87 12.58 -6.25 3.93
N ASN A 88 12.89 -6.02 2.67
CA ASN A 88 11.94 -5.49 1.70
C ASN A 88 11.07 -6.64 1.17
N ILE A 89 9.76 -6.52 1.35
CA ILE A 89 8.79 -7.55 0.98
C ILE A 89 8.05 -7.18 -0.30
N ILE A 90 7.70 -5.90 -0.46
CA ILE A 90 6.98 -5.39 -1.63
C ILE A 90 7.86 -4.39 -2.35
N SER A 91 7.89 -4.50 -3.68
CA SER A 91 8.65 -3.60 -4.55
C SER A 91 7.71 -3.00 -5.58
N LEU A 92 7.59 -1.68 -5.60
CA LEU A 92 6.73 -0.95 -6.52
C LEU A 92 7.58 -0.18 -7.52
N SER A 93 7.48 -0.53 -8.78
CA SER A 93 8.01 0.25 -9.89
C SER A 93 7.22 1.55 -10.07
N PRO A 94 7.69 2.51 -10.88
CA PRO A 94 6.94 3.73 -11.15
C PRO A 94 5.49 3.45 -11.59
N GLN A 95 4.55 4.16 -10.98
CA GLN A 95 3.09 4.04 -11.18
C GLN A 95 2.46 2.74 -10.70
N GLU A 96 3.23 1.77 -10.22
CA GLU A 96 2.67 0.57 -9.61
C GLU A 96 2.04 0.86 -8.24
N TRP A 97 1.08 0.04 -7.91
CA TRP A 97 0.39 0.08 -6.63
C TRP A 97 0.14 -1.32 -6.09
N CYS A 98 -0.07 -1.42 -4.80
CA CYS A 98 -0.49 -2.65 -4.13
C CYS A 98 -1.68 -2.38 -3.20
N PHE A 99 -2.49 -3.40 -3.00
CA PHE A 99 -3.51 -3.46 -1.97
C PHE A 99 -3.39 -4.80 -1.26
N VAL A 100 -3.00 -4.77 0.01
CA VAL A 100 -2.64 -5.98 0.76
C VAL A 100 -3.33 -5.98 2.12
N PRO A 101 -4.12 -7.02 2.43
CA PRO A 101 -4.53 -7.27 3.80
C PRO A 101 -3.36 -7.84 4.60
N ILE A 102 -3.10 -7.26 5.76
CA ILE A 102 -2.02 -7.65 6.64
C ILE A 102 -2.61 -8.10 7.97
N ASP A 103 -2.27 -9.30 8.39
CA ASP A 103 -2.59 -9.76 9.73
C ASP A 103 -1.64 -9.17 10.74
N LYS A 104 -2.14 -9.00 11.97
CA LYS A 104 -1.35 -8.53 13.08
C LYS A 104 -0.19 -9.49 13.39
N PRO A 105 1.06 -9.14 13.13
CA PRO A 105 2.16 -9.79 13.81
C PRO A 105 2.27 -9.25 15.24
N SER A 106 2.63 -10.10 16.15
CA SER A 106 2.87 -9.69 17.54
C SER A 106 4.34 -9.22 17.67
N PRO A 107 4.64 -8.13 18.42
CA PRO A 107 3.70 -7.36 19.22
C PRO A 107 2.95 -6.27 18.45
N ASN A 108 3.59 -5.49 17.64
CA ASN A 108 3.00 -4.45 16.81
C ASN A 108 3.89 -4.27 15.58
N MET A 109 3.31 -3.83 14.50
CA MET A 109 4.01 -3.70 13.23
C MET A 109 4.04 -2.25 12.77
N ASP A 110 5.19 -1.84 12.29
CA ASP A 110 5.36 -0.58 11.57
C ASP A 110 5.60 -0.87 10.09
N VAL A 111 5.09 0.01 9.24
CA VAL A 111 5.29 -0.05 7.80
C VAL A 111 6.29 1.01 7.40
N PHE A 112 7.34 0.61 6.72
CA PHE A 112 8.40 1.48 6.22
C PHE A 112 8.41 1.48 4.69
N ALA A 113 8.67 2.65 4.11
CA ALA A 113 8.91 2.80 2.69
C ALA A 113 10.34 3.30 2.46
N THR A 114 11.03 2.71 1.49
CA THR A 114 12.39 3.06 1.12
C THR A 114 12.47 3.37 -0.36
N ALA A 115 13.00 4.53 -0.73
CA ALA A 115 13.34 4.86 -2.11
C ALA A 115 14.68 4.21 -2.47
N ALA A 116 14.65 3.21 -3.36
CA ALA A 116 15.82 2.36 -3.59
C ALA A 116 16.94 2.99 -4.43
N SER A 117 16.60 3.78 -5.44
CA SER A 117 17.58 4.23 -6.45
C SER A 117 17.42 5.68 -6.90
N ALA A 118 16.35 6.34 -6.54
CA ALA A 118 16.07 7.74 -6.85
C ALA A 118 15.09 8.30 -5.81
N ASP A 119 14.98 9.60 -5.71
CA ASP A 119 13.97 10.24 -4.89
C ASP A 119 12.58 9.74 -5.29
N GLY A 120 11.71 9.55 -4.34
CA GLY A 120 10.39 8.97 -4.56
C GLY A 120 9.26 9.74 -3.91
N SER A 121 8.07 9.52 -4.40
CA SER A 121 6.82 9.96 -3.82
C SER A 121 5.88 8.77 -3.70
N LEU A 122 5.32 8.57 -2.52
CA LEU A 122 4.42 7.45 -2.23
C LEU A 122 3.11 7.97 -1.68
N THR A 123 2.00 7.55 -2.30
CA THR A 123 0.67 7.65 -1.69
C THR A 123 0.40 6.39 -0.89
N TYR A 124 -0.10 6.53 0.33
CA TYR A 124 -0.44 5.40 1.17
C TYR A 124 -1.78 5.57 1.89
N LEU A 125 -2.39 4.45 2.21
CA LEU A 125 -3.60 4.35 3.01
C LEU A 125 -3.48 3.09 3.88
N LEU A 126 -3.58 3.28 5.18
CA LEU A 126 -3.59 2.22 6.19
C LEU A 126 -4.92 2.27 6.93
N ILE A 127 -5.63 1.16 6.94
CA ILE A 127 -6.94 1.05 7.58
C ILE A 127 -6.93 -0.15 8.52
N GLU A 128 -7.00 0.08 9.80
CA GLU A 128 -7.19 -0.95 10.81
C GLU A 128 -8.63 -1.44 10.86
N GLN A 129 -8.81 -2.75 10.98
CA GLN A 129 -10.12 -3.39 11.15
C GLN A 129 -10.31 -3.93 12.56
#